data_0fbf8daae95b9e9fae58be83458289b3
#
_entry.id   0fbf8daae95b9e9fae58be83458289b3
#
_cell.length_a   1.000
_cell.length_b   1.000
_cell.length_c   1.000
_cell.angle_alpha   90.00
_cell.angle_beta   90.00
_cell.angle_gamma   90.00
#
_symmetry.space_group_name_H-M   'P 1'
#
loop_
_entity.id
_entity.type
_entity.pdbx_description
1 polymer ?
#
loop_
_entity_poly.entity_id
_entity_poly.type
_entity_poly.pdbx_seq_one_letter_code
_entity_poly.pdbx_strand_id
1 'polypeptide(L)'
;MLVVLSGGGTAGHINPALALAEVLEERGVEVRFAGTPRGVESRLVPEAGIAFQPFEASGFNRKHPLSLVKALKLISHSTKEAKRWFSEIEPSAVVGFGGYVSIPVARAAEQMGIPVVVHEQN
;
A
#
# COMPACT_ATOMS: atom_id res chain seq x y z
N MET A 1 12.76 -7.31 11.94
CA MET A 1 12.53 -6.32 10.87
C MET A 1 11.14 -6.52 10.27
N LEU A 2 10.45 -5.43 10.04
CA LEU A 2 9.12 -5.45 9.43
C LEU A 2 9.12 -4.58 8.19
N VAL A 3 8.59 -5.10 7.08
CA VAL A 3 8.48 -4.38 5.81
C VAL A 3 7.01 -4.33 5.42
N VAL A 4 6.55 -3.15 5.00
CA VAL A 4 5.20 -2.95 4.49
C VAL A 4 5.26 -2.95 2.97
N LEU A 5 4.42 -3.77 2.35
CA LEU A 5 4.23 -3.77 0.90
C LEU A 5 2.90 -3.08 0.60
N SER A 6 2.83 -2.36 -0.50
CA SER A 6 1.61 -1.66 -0.88
C SER A 6 1.36 -1.77 -2.38
N GLY A 7 0.13 -2.06 -2.73
CA GLY A 7 -0.28 -2.12 -4.12
C GLY A 7 -1.76 -2.41 -4.21
N GLY A 8 -2.35 -2.20 -5.35
CA GLY A 8 -3.76 -2.48 -5.49
C GLY A 8 -4.28 -2.31 -6.89
N GLY A 9 -5.52 -2.73 -7.06
CA GLY A 9 -6.29 -2.59 -8.28
C GLY A 9 -6.21 -3.77 -9.22
N THR A 10 -5.03 -4.28 -9.51
CA THR A 10 -4.86 -5.37 -10.48
C THR A 10 -3.90 -6.44 -9.98
N ALA A 11 -4.08 -7.65 -10.49
CA ALA A 11 -3.17 -8.76 -10.19
C ALA A 11 -1.73 -8.45 -10.63
N GLY A 12 -1.56 -7.63 -11.67
CA GLY A 12 -0.24 -7.22 -12.15
C GLY A 12 0.57 -6.45 -11.11
N HIS A 13 -0.11 -5.70 -10.22
CA HIS A 13 0.55 -4.99 -9.12
C HIS A 13 0.77 -5.91 -7.91
N ILE A 14 -0.07 -6.92 -7.75
CA ILE A 14 -0.07 -7.75 -6.55
C ILE A 14 0.89 -8.93 -6.66
N ASN A 15 0.95 -9.59 -7.81
CA ASN A 15 1.80 -10.77 -7.97
C ASN A 15 3.29 -10.51 -7.68
N PRO A 16 3.90 -9.41 -8.17
CA PRO A 16 5.29 -9.10 -7.78
C PRO A 16 5.45 -8.87 -6.28
N ALA A 17 4.45 -8.22 -5.65
CA ALA A 17 4.47 -7.97 -4.22
C ALA A 17 4.43 -9.28 -3.43
N LEU A 18 3.57 -10.22 -3.84
CA LEU A 18 3.50 -11.53 -3.19
C LEU A 18 4.79 -12.32 -3.35
N ALA A 19 5.44 -12.23 -4.51
CA ALA A 19 6.72 -12.88 -4.75
C ALA A 19 7.80 -12.31 -3.82
N LEU A 20 7.84 -10.99 -3.65
CA LEU A 20 8.78 -10.37 -2.73
C LEU A 20 8.47 -10.77 -1.29
N ALA A 21 7.19 -10.80 -0.91
CA ALA A 21 6.79 -11.20 0.43
C ALA A 21 7.30 -12.59 0.79
N GLU A 22 7.19 -13.54 -0.15
CA GLU A 22 7.68 -14.90 0.04
C GLU A 22 9.18 -14.91 0.35
N VAL A 23 9.96 -14.18 -0.44
CA VAL A 23 11.42 -14.11 -0.24
C VAL A 23 11.76 -13.46 1.10
N LEU A 24 11.08 -12.37 1.46
CA LEU A 24 11.31 -11.68 2.73
C LEU A 24 10.99 -12.57 3.92
N GLU A 25 9.86 -13.27 3.87
CA GLU A 25 9.47 -14.17 4.95
C GLU A 25 10.43 -15.35 5.11
N GLU A 26 10.96 -15.88 4.01
CA GLU A 26 12.01 -16.91 4.04
C GLU A 26 13.27 -16.43 4.74
N ARG A 27 13.51 -15.12 4.72
CA ARG A 27 14.67 -14.49 5.36
C ARG A 27 14.38 -14.00 6.77
N GLY A 28 13.22 -14.35 7.32
CA GLY A 28 12.84 -13.97 8.67
C GLY A 28 12.33 -12.54 8.81
N VAL A 29 11.96 -11.89 7.72
CA VAL A 29 11.40 -10.55 7.74
C VAL A 29 9.87 -10.65 7.85
N GLU A 30 9.30 -9.92 8.81
CA GLU A 30 7.85 -9.83 8.92
C GLU A 30 7.29 -8.92 7.83
N VAL A 31 6.21 -9.34 7.18
CA VAL A 31 5.61 -8.60 6.07
C VAL A 31 4.17 -8.25 6.41
N ARG A 32 3.80 -7.01 6.13
CA ARG A 32 2.42 -6.53 6.18
C ARG A 32 2.08 -5.90 4.84
N PHE A 33 0.81 -5.98 4.47
CA PHE A 33 0.37 -5.47 3.17
C PHE A 33 -0.71 -4.42 3.34
N ALA A 34 -0.52 -3.26 2.67
CA ALA A 34 -1.51 -2.18 2.61
C ALA A 34 -2.15 -2.15 1.23
N GLY A 35 -3.46 -2.27 1.17
CA GLY A 35 -4.21 -2.27 -0.08
C GLY A 35 -5.61 -1.73 0.10
N THR A 36 -6.41 -1.75 -0.96
CA THR A 36 -7.80 -1.29 -0.88
C THR A 36 -8.71 -2.44 -0.46
N PRO A 37 -9.82 -2.13 0.23
CA PRO A 37 -10.74 -3.18 0.67
C PRO A 37 -11.52 -3.84 -0.47
N ARG A 38 -11.54 -3.22 -1.65
CA ARG A 38 -12.33 -3.72 -2.79
C ARG A 38 -11.51 -4.28 -3.93
N GLY A 39 -10.18 -4.17 -3.88
CA GLY A 39 -9.30 -4.70 -4.92
C GLY A 39 -9.04 -6.19 -4.76
N VAL A 40 -8.40 -6.80 -5.77
CA VAL A 40 -8.06 -8.22 -5.73
C VAL A 40 -7.13 -8.54 -4.56
N GLU A 41 -6.37 -7.57 -4.09
CA GLU A 41 -5.45 -7.74 -2.97
C GLU A 41 -6.17 -8.09 -1.67
N SER A 42 -7.41 -7.59 -1.48
CA SER A 42 -8.18 -7.90 -0.28
C SER A 42 -8.47 -9.40 -0.11
N ARG A 43 -8.40 -10.14 -1.21
CA ARG A 43 -8.57 -11.59 -1.23
C ARG A 43 -7.23 -12.33 -1.34
N LEU A 44 -6.40 -11.91 -2.31
CA LEU A 44 -5.15 -12.62 -2.60
C LEU A 44 -4.13 -12.53 -1.47
N VAL A 45 -4.04 -11.40 -0.79
CA VAL A 45 -3.05 -11.21 0.27
C VAL A 45 -3.36 -12.05 1.50
N PRO A 46 -4.59 -12.03 2.05
CA PRO A 46 -4.92 -12.93 3.15
C PRO A 46 -4.82 -14.42 2.78
N GLU A 47 -5.18 -14.77 1.55
CA GLU A 47 -5.03 -16.16 1.08
C GLU A 47 -3.57 -16.63 1.10
N ALA A 48 -2.63 -15.71 0.89
CA ALA A 48 -1.20 -15.99 0.96
C ALA A 48 -0.66 -16.00 2.39
N GLY A 49 -1.52 -15.78 3.39
CA GLY A 49 -1.12 -15.77 4.79
C GLY A 49 -0.46 -14.50 5.26
N ILE A 50 -0.61 -13.40 4.53
CA ILE A 50 -0.01 -12.11 4.86
C ILE A 50 -1.05 -11.22 5.52
N ALA A 51 -0.64 -10.54 6.61
CA ALA A 51 -1.51 -9.58 7.30
C ALA A 51 -1.86 -8.43 6.38
N PHE A 52 -3.15 -8.12 6.25
CA PHE A 52 -3.67 -7.13 5.33
C PHE A 52 -4.30 -5.96 6.07
N GLN A 53 -3.86 -4.74 5.72
CA GLN A 53 -4.42 -3.51 6.28
C GLN A 53 -5.09 -2.72 5.15
N PRO A 54 -6.40 -2.51 5.21
CA PRO A 54 -7.09 -1.77 4.15
C PRO A 54 -6.99 -0.27 4.32
N PHE A 55 -6.87 0.44 3.21
CA PHE A 55 -6.94 1.89 3.13
C PHE A 55 -7.79 2.28 1.94
N GLU A 56 -8.67 3.25 2.10
CA GLU A 56 -9.46 3.76 0.99
C GLU A 56 -8.60 4.60 0.05
N ALA A 57 -8.74 4.34 -1.24
CA ALA A 57 -8.07 5.11 -2.28
C ALA A 57 -8.88 5.00 -3.56
N SER A 58 -8.88 6.07 -4.34
CA SER A 58 -9.53 6.07 -5.64
C SER A 58 -8.80 7.00 -6.60
N GLY A 59 -8.94 6.72 -7.89
CA GLY A 59 -8.50 7.63 -8.92
C GLY A 59 -9.49 8.77 -9.12
N PHE A 60 -9.17 9.63 -10.06
CA PHE A 60 -10.06 10.74 -10.40
C PHE A 60 -10.37 10.72 -11.90
N ASN A 61 -11.52 11.27 -12.27
CA ASN A 61 -11.94 11.43 -13.66
C ASN A 61 -11.73 12.89 -14.06
N ARG A 62 -10.91 13.13 -15.09
CA ARG A 62 -10.61 14.49 -15.56
C ARG A 62 -11.84 15.27 -16.02
N LYS A 63 -12.92 14.56 -16.39
CA LYS A 63 -14.18 15.20 -16.81
C LYS A 63 -15.02 15.68 -15.65
N HIS A 64 -14.69 15.27 -14.42
CA HIS A 64 -15.45 15.63 -13.23
C HIS A 64 -14.54 16.26 -12.18
N PRO A 65 -14.45 17.59 -12.11
CA PRO A 65 -13.58 18.28 -11.14
C PRO A 65 -13.83 17.87 -9.69
N LEU A 66 -15.08 17.56 -9.35
CA LEU A 66 -15.42 17.12 -7.99
C LEU A 66 -14.78 15.78 -7.63
N SER A 67 -14.52 14.92 -8.62
CA SER A 67 -13.86 13.64 -8.36
C SER A 67 -12.40 13.83 -7.95
N LEU A 68 -11.74 14.87 -8.46
CA LEU A 68 -10.38 15.22 -8.03
C LEU A 68 -10.36 15.66 -6.57
N VAL A 69 -11.29 16.55 -6.18
CA VAL A 69 -11.38 16.99 -4.79
C VAL A 69 -11.62 15.81 -3.87
N LYS A 70 -12.54 14.92 -4.24
CA LYS A 70 -12.85 13.73 -3.46
C LYS A 70 -11.63 12.80 -3.34
N ALA A 71 -10.91 12.59 -4.44
CA ALA A 71 -9.71 11.76 -4.44
C ALA A 71 -8.63 12.35 -3.52
N LEU A 72 -8.42 13.67 -3.57
CA LEU A 72 -7.44 14.35 -2.72
C LEU A 72 -7.80 14.23 -1.24
N LYS A 73 -9.09 14.33 -0.90
CA LYS A 73 -9.54 14.14 0.48
C LYS A 73 -9.30 12.72 0.96
N LEU A 74 -9.56 11.73 0.11
CA LEU A 74 -9.28 10.34 0.44
C LEU A 74 -7.79 10.09 0.66
N ILE A 75 -6.94 10.63 -0.22
CA ILE A 75 -5.49 10.52 -0.08
C ILE A 75 -5.03 11.13 1.24
N SER A 76 -5.52 12.32 1.59
CA SER A 76 -5.17 12.97 2.84
C SER A 76 -5.61 12.16 4.05
N HIS A 77 -6.84 11.65 4.04
CA HIS A 77 -7.37 10.82 5.11
C HIS A 77 -6.59 9.52 5.27
N SER A 78 -6.35 8.82 4.16
CA SER A 78 -5.62 7.55 4.19
C SER A 78 -4.14 7.75 4.57
N THR A 79 -3.54 8.88 4.20
CA THR A 79 -2.19 9.23 4.63
C THR A 79 -2.13 9.34 6.16
N LYS A 80 -3.09 10.00 6.77
CA LYS A 80 -3.16 10.13 8.23
C LYS A 80 -3.35 8.78 8.90
N GLU A 81 -4.22 7.94 8.36
CA GLU A 81 -4.43 6.60 8.89
C GLU A 81 -3.16 5.74 8.76
N ALA A 82 -2.48 5.83 7.63
CA ALA A 82 -1.24 5.09 7.42
C ALA A 82 -0.15 5.54 8.39
N LYS A 83 -0.06 6.86 8.66
CA LYS A 83 0.91 7.38 9.64
C LYS A 83 0.62 6.84 11.04
N ARG A 84 -0.65 6.76 11.42
CA ARG A 84 -1.03 6.18 12.71
C ARG A 84 -0.63 4.72 12.79
N TRP A 85 -0.93 3.96 11.74
CA TRP A 85 -0.57 2.55 11.64
C TRP A 85 0.95 2.36 11.73
N PHE A 86 1.72 3.17 10.99
CA PHE A 86 3.19 3.10 11.03
C PHE A 86 3.75 3.44 12.40
N SER A 87 3.09 4.34 13.15
CA SER A 87 3.48 4.63 14.55
C SER A 87 3.33 3.40 15.43
N GLU A 88 2.35 2.55 15.14
CA GLU A 88 2.10 1.34 15.91
C GLU A 88 3.04 0.19 15.54
N ILE A 89 3.26 -0.02 14.24
CA ILE A 89 4.02 -1.19 13.77
C ILE A 89 5.50 -0.91 13.52
N GLU A 90 5.88 0.36 13.41
CA GLU A 90 7.27 0.80 13.20
C GLU A 90 8.00 0.06 12.09
N PRO A 91 7.54 0.19 10.83
CA PRO A 91 8.16 -0.54 9.73
C PRO A 91 9.56 -0.01 9.43
N SER A 92 10.42 -0.90 8.98
CA SER A 92 11.80 -0.55 8.57
C SER A 92 11.84 0.02 7.16
N ALA A 93 10.88 -0.34 6.31
CA ALA A 93 10.80 0.11 4.93
C ALA A 93 9.39 -0.12 4.39
N VAL A 94 9.06 0.64 3.35
CA VAL A 94 7.81 0.49 2.61
C VAL A 94 8.14 0.29 1.14
N VAL A 95 7.55 -0.71 0.50
CA VAL A 95 7.73 -0.95 -0.93
C VAL A 95 6.39 -0.79 -1.64
N GLY A 96 6.33 0.13 -2.60
CA GLY A 96 5.12 0.38 -3.38
C GLY A 96 5.17 -0.30 -4.75
N PHE A 97 4.10 -0.99 -5.09
CA PHE A 97 3.99 -1.73 -6.36
C PHE A 97 2.99 -1.09 -7.34
N GLY A 98 2.42 0.06 -7.01
CA GLY A 98 1.50 0.75 -7.89
C GLY A 98 0.06 0.71 -7.40
N GLY A 99 -0.80 1.37 -8.17
CA GLY A 99 -2.18 1.58 -7.76
C GLY A 99 -2.33 2.82 -6.89
N TYR A 100 -3.55 3.33 -6.80
CA TYR A 100 -3.81 4.57 -6.08
C TYR A 100 -3.52 4.48 -4.58
N VAL A 101 -3.67 3.29 -3.99
CA VAL A 101 -3.42 3.08 -2.56
C VAL A 101 -1.95 3.30 -2.19
N SER A 102 -1.03 3.08 -3.14
CA SER A 102 0.40 3.28 -2.88
C SER A 102 0.74 4.75 -2.63
N ILE A 103 -0.07 5.69 -3.13
CA ILE A 103 0.18 7.12 -2.96
C ILE A 103 0.11 7.54 -1.47
N PRO A 104 -1.00 7.32 -0.75
CA PRO A 104 -1.05 7.71 0.67
C PRO A 104 -0.09 6.92 1.54
N VAL A 105 0.13 5.65 1.22
CA VAL A 105 1.03 4.80 2.01
C VAL A 105 2.48 5.28 1.88
N ALA A 106 2.94 5.54 0.64
CA ALA A 106 4.28 6.07 0.40
C ALA A 106 4.45 7.47 1.00
N ARG A 107 3.44 8.32 0.86
CA ARG A 107 3.47 9.67 1.41
C ARG A 107 3.60 9.65 2.93
N ALA A 108 2.86 8.78 3.59
CA ALA A 108 2.96 8.63 5.04
C ALA A 108 4.37 8.21 5.45
N ALA A 109 4.95 7.24 4.75
CA ALA A 109 6.30 6.78 5.04
C ALA A 109 7.33 7.89 4.85
N GLU A 110 7.24 8.63 3.75
CA GLU A 110 8.14 9.75 3.48
C GLU A 110 8.06 10.81 4.58
N GLN A 111 6.85 11.16 5.02
CA GLN A 111 6.65 12.16 6.07
C GLN A 111 7.19 11.72 7.42
N MET A 112 7.28 10.42 7.64
CA MET A 112 7.79 9.85 8.89
C MET A 112 9.27 9.44 8.82
N GLY A 113 9.92 9.70 7.68
CA GLY A 113 11.33 9.35 7.49
C GLY A 113 11.58 7.85 7.31
N ILE A 114 10.57 7.10 6.93
CA ILE A 114 10.69 5.68 6.65
C ILE A 114 11.13 5.48 5.19
N PRO A 115 12.17 4.67 4.92
CA PRO A 115 12.62 4.43 3.55
C PRO A 115 11.51 3.87 2.66
N VAL A 116 11.39 4.41 1.45
CA VAL A 116 10.39 3.98 0.47
C VAL A 116 11.10 3.50 -0.79
N VAL A 117 10.72 2.33 -1.25
CA VAL A 117 11.16 1.78 -2.54
C VAL A 117 9.94 1.67 -3.44
N VAL A 118 10.06 2.13 -4.66
CA VAL A 118 8.98 2.06 -5.64
C VAL A 118 9.37 1.09 -6.75
N HIS A 119 8.51 0.11 -6.99
CA HIS A 119 8.65 -0.81 -8.09
C HIS A 119 7.60 -0.46 -9.13
N GLU A 120 8.05 -0.01 -10.29
CA GLU A 120 7.14 0.34 -11.38
C GLU A 120 7.14 -0.74 -12.45
N GLN A 121 5.94 -1.07 -12.89
CA GLN A 121 5.73 -1.96 -14.02
C GLN A 121 5.05 -1.18 -15.15
N ASN A 122 5.61 -1.26 -16.31
CA ASN A 122 4.99 -0.72 -17.52
C ASN A 122 4.30 -1.82 -18.28
#